data_b508d506f0708a339a736909d0acb308
#
_entry.id   b508d506f0708a339a736909d0acb308
#
_cell.length_a   1.000
_cell.length_b   1.000
_cell.length_c   1.000
_cell.angle_alpha   90.00
_cell.angle_beta   90.00
_cell.angle_gamma   90.00
#
_symmetry.space_group_name_H-M   'P 1'
#
loop_
_entity.id
_entity.type
_entity.pdbx_description
1 polymer ?
#
loop_
_entity_poly.entity_id
_entity_poly.type
_entity_poly.pdbx_seq_one_letter_code
_entity_poly.pdbx_strand_id
1 'polypeptide(L)'
;MPGTFLWITKTDTASLMLHIDQLKLTLGDKHWNFNTRLETEQSYVLLGESGSGKSTLLNLVAGFLEPESGDVRWHSDSLLNIPPDQRPVTSLFQQHNLFNHLTVAQNIGLGISPSLTLSEKQKADISSVLRASGLTGYENTKPPTLSGGEQQRVGLARCLLRHKPVLLLDEPFSALDAGTRATMTDLLKDVIAEIKPCVLMVSHDPNDVATLNAHSLHLENGVLENES
;
A
#
# COMPACT_ATOMS: atom_id res chain seq x y z
N MET A 1 -22.43 -14.58 10.25
CA MET A 1 -22.29 -13.11 10.40
C MET A 1 -20.80 -12.83 10.45
N PRO A 2 -20.14 -12.33 9.39
CA PRO A 2 -18.76 -11.87 9.48
C PRO A 2 -18.80 -10.48 10.11
N GLY A 3 -18.11 -10.36 11.27
CA GLY A 3 -18.02 -9.11 12.02
C GLY A 3 -17.36 -8.01 11.16
N THR A 4 -18.09 -6.95 10.94
CA THR A 4 -17.56 -5.68 10.46
C THR A 4 -16.64 -5.15 11.56
N PHE A 5 -15.33 -5.35 11.41
CA PHE A 5 -14.35 -4.67 12.25
C PHE A 5 -14.41 -3.17 11.94
N LEU A 6 -15.13 -2.43 12.78
CA LEU A 6 -15.10 -0.98 12.81
C LEU A 6 -13.73 -0.55 13.37
N TRP A 7 -12.76 -0.30 12.52
CA TRP A 7 -11.47 0.30 12.91
C TRP A 7 -11.57 1.81 13.22
N ILE A 8 -12.78 2.37 13.21
CA ILE A 8 -13.06 3.76 13.55
C ILE A 8 -14.02 3.77 14.74
N THR A 9 -13.51 3.57 15.94
CA THR A 9 -14.19 4.03 17.16
C THR A 9 -13.43 5.23 17.70
N LYS A 10 -14.12 6.37 17.68
CA LYS A 10 -13.75 7.59 18.40
C LYS A 10 -13.42 7.26 19.85
N THR A 11 -12.37 7.85 20.32
CA THR A 11 -11.97 8.27 21.66
C THR A 11 -10.67 7.65 22.11
N ASP A 12 -9.59 8.27 21.66
CA ASP A 12 -8.48 8.71 22.51
C ASP A 12 -7.56 9.56 21.64
N THR A 13 -7.28 10.80 22.06
CA THR A 13 -6.32 11.72 21.45
C THR A 13 -4.84 11.27 21.64
N ALA A 14 -4.61 10.02 21.97
CA ALA A 14 -3.32 9.38 21.83
C ALA A 14 -3.13 9.07 20.34
N SER A 15 -2.18 9.74 19.71
CA SER A 15 -1.89 9.78 18.28
C SER A 15 -2.26 8.49 17.53
N LEU A 16 -3.22 8.62 16.62
CA LEU A 16 -3.56 7.59 15.65
C LEU A 16 -2.30 7.34 14.80
N MET A 17 -1.64 6.19 14.94
CA MET A 17 -0.37 5.93 14.25
C MET A 17 -0.15 4.45 13.96
N LEU A 18 0.66 4.21 12.95
CA LEU A 18 1.33 2.93 12.73
C LEU A 18 2.66 2.96 13.47
N HIS A 19 2.83 2.10 14.46
CA HIS A 19 4.05 1.99 15.24
C HIS A 19 4.79 0.70 14.88
N ILE A 20 6.03 0.85 14.44
CA ILE A 20 7.00 -0.21 14.18
C ILE A 20 8.00 -0.14 15.31
N ASP A 21 7.93 -1.10 16.24
CA ASP A 21 8.65 -1.06 17.52
C ASP A 21 9.74 -2.13 17.55
N GLN A 22 11.01 -1.73 17.40
CA GLN A 22 12.18 -2.60 17.45
C GLN A 22 12.01 -3.91 16.65
N LEU A 23 11.44 -3.79 15.45
CA LEU A 23 11.08 -4.92 14.60
C LEU A 23 12.32 -5.52 13.95
N LYS A 24 12.72 -6.72 14.38
CA LYS A 24 13.95 -7.37 13.94
C LYS A 24 13.67 -8.56 13.04
N LEU A 25 14.49 -8.71 12.03
CA LEU A 25 14.48 -9.86 11.12
C LEU A 25 15.88 -10.14 10.60
N THR A 26 16.24 -11.41 10.50
CA THR A 26 17.46 -11.90 9.85
C THR A 26 17.10 -12.80 8.68
N LEU A 27 17.64 -12.55 7.50
CA LEU A 27 17.52 -13.43 6.34
C LEU A 27 18.90 -13.64 5.70
N GLY A 28 19.46 -14.82 5.87
CA GLY A 28 20.84 -15.13 5.48
C GLY A 28 21.82 -14.25 6.29
N ASP A 29 22.68 -13.49 5.61
CA ASP A 29 23.66 -12.62 6.23
C ASP A 29 23.15 -11.19 6.49
N LYS A 30 21.88 -10.92 6.18
CA LYS A 30 21.28 -9.59 6.34
C LYS A 30 20.47 -9.52 7.62
N HIS A 31 20.68 -8.42 8.34
CA HIS A 31 20.00 -8.13 9.60
C HIS A 31 19.30 -6.78 9.49
N TRP A 32 18.05 -6.70 9.93
CA TRP A 32 17.30 -5.46 9.98
C TRP A 32 16.77 -5.20 11.38
N ASN A 33 16.72 -3.93 11.74
CA ASN A 33 16.08 -3.45 12.96
C ASN A 33 15.33 -2.15 12.63
N PHE A 34 14.02 -2.26 12.46
CA PHE A 34 13.18 -1.13 12.13
C PHE A 34 12.52 -0.58 13.39
N ASN A 35 12.61 0.73 13.55
CA ASN A 35 11.96 1.43 14.66
C ASN A 35 11.50 2.81 14.19
N THR A 36 10.18 3.01 14.08
CA THR A 36 9.59 4.29 13.66
C THR A 36 8.12 4.39 14.04
N ARG A 37 7.61 5.63 13.99
CA ARG A 37 6.21 5.96 14.19
C ARG A 37 5.72 6.76 13.00
N LEU A 38 4.65 6.29 12.38
CA LEU A 38 4.04 6.91 11.22
C LEU A 38 2.63 7.36 11.60
N GLU A 39 2.40 8.66 11.56
CA GLU A 39 1.12 9.26 11.93
C GLU A 39 0.06 9.00 10.86
N THR A 40 -1.19 8.92 11.27
CA THR A 40 -2.32 8.89 10.33
C THR A 40 -2.43 10.21 9.58
N GLU A 41 -3.09 10.16 8.42
CA GLU A 41 -3.27 11.32 7.54
C GLU A 41 -1.94 11.91 7.02
N GLN A 42 -0.81 11.19 7.18
CA GLN A 42 0.50 11.58 6.69
C GLN A 42 1.01 10.60 5.63
N SER A 43 1.81 11.12 4.73
CA SER A 43 2.51 10.33 3.71
C SER A 43 4.00 10.30 4.02
N TYR A 44 4.60 9.12 3.83
CA TYR A 44 6.02 8.85 4.03
C TYR A 44 6.59 8.20 2.79
N VAL A 45 7.73 8.70 2.31
CA VAL A 45 8.49 8.10 1.22
C VAL A 45 9.76 7.50 1.76
N LEU A 46 9.89 6.18 1.66
CA LEU A 46 11.05 5.41 2.09
C LEU A 46 12.06 5.31 0.96
N LEU A 47 13.18 5.98 1.14
CA LEU A 47 14.32 6.01 0.23
C LEU A 47 15.42 5.06 0.75
N GLY A 48 16.35 4.70 -0.12
CA GLY A 48 17.51 3.87 0.23
C GLY A 48 17.95 3.00 -0.95
N GLU A 49 19.12 2.40 -0.83
CA GLU A 49 19.71 1.57 -1.88
C GLU A 49 18.90 0.31 -2.17
N SER A 50 19.11 -0.27 -3.36
CA SER A 50 18.52 -1.58 -3.67
C SER A 50 19.06 -2.64 -2.71
N GLY A 51 18.14 -3.45 -2.15
CA GLY A 51 18.51 -4.49 -1.19
C GLY A 51 18.73 -4.02 0.25
N SER A 52 18.48 -2.73 0.59
CA SER A 52 18.55 -2.22 1.95
C SER A 52 17.49 -2.78 2.91
N GLY A 53 16.38 -3.34 2.38
CA GLY A 53 15.31 -3.94 3.18
C GLY A 53 13.96 -3.22 3.11
N LYS A 54 13.78 -2.28 2.18
CA LYS A 54 12.53 -1.52 2.03
C LYS A 54 11.31 -2.42 1.83
N SER A 55 11.38 -3.33 0.85
CA SER A 55 10.29 -4.32 0.62
C SER A 55 10.15 -5.30 1.78
N THR A 56 11.24 -5.60 2.52
CA THR A 56 11.20 -6.42 3.74
C THR A 56 10.37 -5.74 4.81
N LEU A 57 10.57 -4.43 5.03
CA LEU A 57 9.76 -3.66 5.96
C LEU A 57 8.29 -3.67 5.58
N LEU A 58 7.96 -3.42 4.30
CA LEU A 58 6.56 -3.46 3.84
C LEU A 58 5.94 -4.85 4.07
N ASN A 59 6.67 -5.93 3.80
CA ASN A 59 6.18 -7.30 4.00
C ASN A 59 5.96 -7.64 5.48
N LEU A 60 6.80 -7.17 6.39
CA LEU A 60 6.62 -7.30 7.84
C LEU A 60 5.36 -6.56 8.31
N VAL A 61 5.17 -5.31 7.89
CA VAL A 61 3.98 -4.51 8.22
C VAL A 61 2.71 -5.13 7.65
N ALA A 62 2.76 -5.63 6.41
CA ALA A 62 1.63 -6.29 5.77
C ALA A 62 1.33 -7.70 6.35
N GLY A 63 2.27 -8.32 7.07
CA GLY A 63 2.14 -9.64 7.67
C GLY A 63 2.46 -10.81 6.75
N PHE A 64 3.19 -10.57 5.68
CA PHE A 64 3.72 -11.64 4.80
C PHE A 64 5.06 -12.19 5.27
N LEU A 65 5.72 -11.50 6.19
CA LEU A 65 6.89 -11.97 6.92
C LEU A 65 6.61 -11.85 8.42
N GLU A 66 7.14 -12.79 9.18
CA GLU A 66 7.08 -12.77 10.64
C GLU A 66 8.43 -12.22 11.17
N PRO A 67 8.43 -11.25 12.11
CA PRO A 67 9.65 -10.77 12.73
C PRO A 67 10.18 -11.77 13.76
N GLU A 68 11.49 -11.73 14.03
CA GLU A 68 12.12 -12.49 15.13
C GLU A 68 11.78 -11.88 16.50
N SER A 69 11.60 -10.56 16.54
CA SER A 69 11.22 -9.81 17.74
C SER A 69 10.71 -8.42 17.38
N GLY A 70 10.17 -7.72 18.36
CA GLY A 70 9.55 -6.42 18.18
C GLY A 70 8.06 -6.53 17.91
N ASP A 71 7.42 -5.44 17.54
CA ASP A 71 5.98 -5.39 17.29
C ASP A 71 5.63 -4.42 16.16
N VAL A 72 4.50 -4.68 15.49
CA VAL A 72 3.83 -3.75 14.58
C VAL A 72 2.46 -3.47 15.16
N ARG A 73 2.16 -2.21 15.45
CA ARG A 73 0.88 -1.82 16.05
C ARG A 73 0.15 -0.83 15.17
N TRP A 74 -1.16 -1.00 15.11
CA TRP A 74 -2.07 0.01 14.61
C TRP A 74 -2.79 0.61 15.79
N HIS A 75 -2.52 1.89 16.11
CA HIS A 75 -2.86 2.49 17.40
C HIS A 75 -2.23 1.72 18.58
N SER A 76 -3.06 1.17 19.46
CA SER A 76 -2.63 0.33 20.59
C SER A 76 -2.58 -1.18 20.27
N ASP A 77 -3.18 -1.60 19.15
CA ASP A 77 -3.39 -3.00 18.87
C ASP A 77 -2.23 -3.62 18.08
N SER A 78 -1.64 -4.69 18.59
CA SER A 78 -0.61 -5.45 17.88
C SER A 78 -1.20 -6.15 16.65
N LEU A 79 -0.46 -6.08 15.53
CA LEU A 79 -0.82 -6.73 14.29
C LEU A 79 -0.14 -8.09 14.09
N LEU A 80 0.77 -8.51 14.98
CA LEU A 80 1.59 -9.72 14.77
C LEU A 80 0.75 -10.99 14.63
N ASN A 81 -0.32 -11.13 15.43
CA ASN A 81 -1.21 -12.28 15.37
C ASN A 81 -2.42 -12.09 14.44
N ILE A 82 -2.42 -11.01 13.64
CA ILE A 82 -3.49 -10.73 12.69
C ILE A 82 -3.03 -11.15 11.30
N PRO A 83 -3.74 -12.05 10.60
CA PRO A 83 -3.37 -12.47 9.26
C PRO A 83 -3.48 -11.31 8.27
N PRO A 84 -2.71 -11.33 7.16
CA PRO A 84 -2.58 -10.20 6.22
C PRO A 84 -3.91 -9.65 5.68
N ASP A 85 -4.88 -10.52 5.41
CA ASP A 85 -6.19 -10.16 4.88
C ASP A 85 -7.07 -9.39 5.89
N GLN A 86 -6.83 -9.60 7.19
CA GLN A 86 -7.56 -8.97 8.29
C GLN A 86 -6.88 -7.70 8.83
N ARG A 87 -5.61 -7.45 8.49
CA ARG A 87 -4.90 -6.23 8.91
C ARG A 87 -5.58 -4.98 8.35
N PRO A 88 -5.49 -3.82 9.05
CA PRO A 88 -5.96 -2.51 8.56
C PRO A 88 -5.06 -1.96 7.44
N VAL A 89 -4.47 -2.82 6.64
CA VAL A 89 -3.43 -2.54 5.65
C VAL A 89 -3.91 -2.95 4.27
N THR A 90 -3.63 -2.13 3.27
CA THR A 90 -3.59 -2.56 1.86
C THR A 90 -2.20 -2.34 1.30
N SER A 91 -1.77 -3.21 0.39
CA SER A 91 -0.42 -3.16 -0.16
C SER A 91 -0.42 -3.38 -1.67
N LEU A 92 0.39 -2.57 -2.37
CA LEU A 92 0.83 -2.82 -3.73
C LEU A 92 2.29 -3.24 -3.69
N PHE A 93 2.57 -4.47 -4.06
CA PHE A 93 3.93 -4.98 -4.19
C PHE A 93 4.44 -4.86 -5.62
N GLN A 94 5.76 -4.87 -5.80
CA GLN A 94 6.44 -4.74 -7.08
C GLN A 94 5.94 -5.74 -8.15
N GLN A 95 5.56 -6.95 -7.77
CA GLN A 95 4.96 -7.97 -8.65
C GLN A 95 3.44 -7.86 -8.76
N HIS A 96 2.83 -6.72 -8.65
CA HIS A 96 1.41 -6.37 -8.81
C HIS A 96 0.37 -7.40 -8.35
N ASN A 97 0.72 -8.67 -8.16
CA ASN A 97 -0.09 -9.80 -7.68
C ASN A 97 -1.50 -9.87 -8.31
N LEU A 98 -1.57 -9.71 -9.64
CA LEU A 98 -2.82 -9.83 -10.36
C LEU A 98 -3.19 -11.31 -10.57
N PHE A 99 -4.48 -11.60 -10.47
CA PHE A 99 -5.02 -12.92 -10.73
C PHE A 99 -5.23 -13.10 -12.24
N ASN A 100 -4.37 -13.90 -12.88
CA ASN A 100 -4.34 -14.08 -14.34
C ASN A 100 -5.62 -14.67 -14.94
N HIS A 101 -6.40 -15.40 -14.15
CA HIS A 101 -7.66 -15.99 -14.58
C HIS A 101 -8.85 -15.03 -14.49
N LEU A 102 -8.72 -13.93 -13.75
CA LEU A 102 -9.72 -12.89 -13.60
C LEU A 102 -9.49 -11.74 -14.60
N THR A 103 -10.58 -11.05 -14.96
CA THR A 103 -10.51 -9.85 -15.80
C THR A 103 -9.95 -8.66 -15.01
N VAL A 104 -9.62 -7.56 -15.68
CA VAL A 104 -9.18 -6.30 -15.06
C VAL A 104 -10.25 -5.80 -14.08
N ALA A 105 -11.52 -5.73 -14.48
CA ALA A 105 -12.60 -5.30 -13.60
C ALA A 105 -12.76 -6.20 -12.38
N GLN A 106 -12.61 -7.52 -12.55
CA GLN A 106 -12.64 -8.48 -11.44
C GLN A 106 -11.45 -8.32 -10.51
N ASN A 107 -10.23 -8.14 -11.06
CA ASN A 107 -9.04 -7.87 -10.24
C ASN A 107 -9.21 -6.63 -9.37
N ILE A 108 -9.73 -5.54 -9.93
CA ILE A 108 -10.02 -4.30 -9.19
C ILE A 108 -11.14 -4.54 -8.17
N GLY A 109 -12.18 -5.27 -8.56
CA GLY A 109 -13.31 -5.62 -7.70
C GLY A 109 -12.94 -6.41 -6.45
N LEU A 110 -11.86 -7.21 -6.48
CA LEU A 110 -11.31 -7.89 -5.30
C LEU A 110 -10.84 -6.91 -4.22
N GLY A 111 -10.52 -5.67 -4.57
CA GLY A 111 -10.23 -4.61 -3.59
C GLY A 111 -11.44 -4.27 -2.72
N ILE A 112 -12.65 -4.42 -3.28
CA ILE A 112 -13.92 -4.11 -2.60
C ILE A 112 -14.52 -5.37 -1.95
N SER A 113 -14.60 -6.47 -2.71
CA SER A 113 -15.28 -7.70 -2.29
C SER A 113 -14.49 -8.94 -2.74
N PRO A 114 -13.96 -9.75 -1.81
CA PRO A 114 -13.27 -11.00 -2.15
C PRO A 114 -14.16 -12.00 -2.89
N SER A 115 -15.47 -11.97 -2.67
CA SER A 115 -16.44 -12.84 -3.35
C SER A 115 -16.86 -12.32 -4.72
N LEU A 116 -16.43 -11.13 -5.12
CA LEU A 116 -16.88 -10.41 -6.30
C LEU A 116 -18.40 -10.21 -6.37
N THR A 117 -19.09 -10.30 -5.24
CA THR A 117 -20.49 -9.91 -5.12
C THR A 117 -20.53 -8.40 -4.92
N LEU A 118 -20.85 -7.68 -6.01
CA LEU A 118 -20.76 -6.22 -6.08
C LEU A 118 -22.14 -5.59 -6.24
N SER A 119 -22.41 -4.56 -5.46
CA SER A 119 -23.57 -3.67 -5.64
C SER A 119 -23.39 -2.78 -6.89
N GLU A 120 -24.46 -2.18 -7.37
CA GLU A 120 -24.39 -1.26 -8.52
C GLU A 120 -23.49 -0.05 -8.24
N LYS A 121 -23.49 0.46 -6.99
CA LYS A 121 -22.55 1.50 -6.57
C LYS A 121 -21.09 1.05 -6.71
N GLN A 122 -20.76 -0.12 -6.20
CA GLN A 122 -19.39 -0.67 -6.29
C GLN A 122 -18.95 -0.92 -7.73
N LYS A 123 -19.86 -1.35 -8.62
CA LYS A 123 -19.57 -1.45 -10.06
C LYS A 123 -19.31 -0.08 -10.69
N ALA A 124 -20.05 0.95 -10.28
CA ALA A 124 -19.80 2.32 -10.71
C ALA A 124 -18.45 2.86 -10.21
N ASP A 125 -18.05 2.55 -8.96
CA ASP A 125 -16.76 2.92 -8.40
C ASP A 125 -15.62 2.25 -9.19
N ILE A 126 -15.74 0.96 -9.55
CA ILE A 126 -14.79 0.26 -10.43
C ILE A 126 -14.68 0.94 -11.78
N SER A 127 -15.82 1.28 -12.41
CA SER A 127 -15.82 1.96 -13.71
C SER A 127 -15.18 3.35 -13.64
N SER A 128 -15.35 4.06 -12.53
CA SER A 128 -14.73 5.36 -12.28
C SER A 128 -13.21 5.25 -12.16
N VAL A 129 -12.71 4.32 -11.34
CA VAL A 129 -11.26 4.14 -11.16
C VAL A 129 -10.60 3.62 -12.44
N LEU A 130 -11.24 2.76 -13.21
CA LEU A 130 -10.76 2.32 -14.52
C LEU A 130 -10.54 3.50 -15.47
N ARG A 131 -11.50 4.42 -15.53
CA ARG A 131 -11.40 5.64 -16.33
C ARG A 131 -10.28 6.54 -15.84
N ALA A 132 -10.20 6.79 -14.52
CA ALA A 132 -9.18 7.63 -13.92
C ALA A 132 -7.76 7.04 -14.12
N SER A 133 -7.64 5.71 -14.18
CA SER A 133 -6.37 5.01 -14.43
C SER A 133 -6.01 4.87 -15.91
N GLY A 134 -6.80 5.44 -16.84
CA GLY A 134 -6.59 5.27 -18.27
C GLY A 134 -6.76 3.82 -18.76
N LEU A 135 -7.64 3.06 -18.12
CA LEU A 135 -7.92 1.65 -18.42
C LEU A 135 -9.34 1.45 -19.00
N THR A 136 -9.95 2.50 -19.55
CA THR A 136 -11.24 2.41 -20.23
C THR A 136 -11.14 1.45 -21.41
N GLY A 137 -12.06 0.49 -21.51
CA GLY A 137 -12.06 -0.54 -22.55
C GLY A 137 -11.29 -1.81 -22.20
N TYR A 138 -10.58 -1.83 -21.08
CA TYR A 138 -9.84 -3.01 -20.59
C TYR A 138 -10.64 -3.85 -19.59
N GLU A 139 -11.88 -3.52 -19.29
CA GLU A 139 -12.71 -4.12 -18.24
C GLU A 139 -12.72 -5.65 -18.29
N ASN A 140 -12.84 -6.20 -19.51
CA ASN A 140 -12.90 -7.63 -19.77
C ASN A 140 -11.55 -8.26 -20.16
N THR A 141 -10.48 -7.47 -20.24
CA THR A 141 -9.14 -7.94 -20.58
C THR A 141 -8.54 -8.71 -19.42
N LYS A 142 -7.70 -9.70 -19.71
CA LYS A 142 -6.98 -10.48 -18.69
C LYS A 142 -5.55 -9.99 -18.52
N PRO A 143 -4.98 -10.01 -17.28
CA PRO A 143 -3.63 -9.52 -17.01
C PRO A 143 -2.52 -10.01 -17.93
N PRO A 144 -2.46 -11.26 -18.38
CA PRO A 144 -1.37 -11.73 -19.25
C PRO A 144 -1.25 -11.01 -20.60
N THR A 145 -2.31 -10.31 -21.03
CA THR A 145 -2.30 -9.55 -22.30
C THR A 145 -1.97 -8.09 -22.12
N LEU A 146 -1.79 -7.64 -20.87
CA LEU A 146 -1.46 -6.28 -20.52
C LEU A 146 0.05 -6.06 -20.51
N SER A 147 0.48 -4.85 -20.88
CA SER A 147 1.85 -4.37 -20.60
C SER A 147 2.13 -4.28 -19.09
N GLY A 148 3.40 -4.23 -18.70
CA GLY A 148 3.79 -4.08 -17.30
C GLY A 148 3.19 -2.82 -16.64
N GLY A 149 3.18 -1.70 -17.36
CA GLY A 149 2.58 -0.45 -16.88
C GLY A 149 1.05 -0.54 -16.71
N GLU A 150 0.35 -1.24 -17.62
CA GLU A 150 -1.09 -1.48 -17.47
C GLU A 150 -1.37 -2.38 -16.26
N GLN A 151 -0.58 -3.44 -16.07
CA GLN A 151 -0.69 -4.30 -14.89
C GLN A 151 -0.47 -3.52 -13.59
N GLN A 152 0.52 -2.62 -13.58
CA GLN A 152 0.80 -1.75 -12.44
C GLN A 152 -0.38 -0.84 -12.11
N ARG A 153 -0.99 -0.22 -13.13
CA ARG A 153 -2.21 0.59 -12.97
C ARG A 153 -3.40 -0.20 -12.42
N VAL A 154 -3.61 -1.42 -12.88
CA VAL A 154 -4.65 -2.32 -12.34
C VAL A 154 -4.39 -2.64 -10.87
N GLY A 155 -3.14 -2.97 -10.51
CA GLY A 155 -2.73 -3.23 -9.14
C GLY A 155 -2.96 -2.03 -8.22
N LEU A 156 -2.57 -0.83 -8.66
CA LEU A 156 -2.78 0.40 -7.90
C LEU A 156 -4.27 0.73 -7.76
N ALA A 157 -5.05 0.67 -8.84
CA ALA A 157 -6.49 0.88 -8.80
C ALA A 157 -7.19 -0.06 -7.81
N ARG A 158 -6.79 -1.34 -7.77
CA ARG A 158 -7.31 -2.31 -6.79
C ARG A 158 -6.98 -1.89 -5.35
N CYS A 159 -5.76 -1.44 -5.08
CA CYS A 159 -5.35 -0.98 -3.75
C CYS A 159 -6.14 0.24 -3.31
N LEU A 160 -6.32 1.23 -4.19
CA LEU A 160 -7.01 2.46 -3.88
C LEU A 160 -8.49 2.24 -3.51
N LEU A 161 -9.18 1.32 -4.19
CA LEU A 161 -10.59 0.98 -3.88
C LEU A 161 -10.77 0.17 -2.59
N ARG A 162 -9.69 -0.30 -1.97
CA ARG A 162 -9.79 -1.09 -0.74
C ARG A 162 -10.08 -0.24 0.51
N HIS A 163 -9.85 1.06 0.46
CA HIS A 163 -10.16 2.04 1.51
C HIS A 163 -9.67 1.64 2.91
N LYS A 164 -8.45 1.09 3.00
CA LYS A 164 -7.84 0.74 4.29
C LYS A 164 -7.09 1.94 4.87
N PRO A 165 -6.99 2.06 6.21
CA PRO A 165 -6.34 3.20 6.85
C PRO A 165 -4.81 3.22 6.72
N VAL A 166 -4.18 2.11 6.31
CA VAL A 166 -2.75 2.05 6.00
C VAL A 166 -2.55 1.61 4.56
N LEU A 167 -1.79 2.39 3.80
CA LEU A 167 -1.49 2.15 2.40
C LEU A 167 0.02 1.95 2.22
N LEU A 168 0.42 0.73 1.85
CA LEU A 168 1.81 0.38 1.56
C LEU A 168 2.01 0.25 0.06
N LEU A 169 2.95 1.02 -0.49
CA LEU A 169 3.22 1.07 -1.92
C LEU A 169 4.70 0.75 -2.18
N ASP A 170 4.97 -0.34 -2.91
CA ASP A 170 6.33 -0.73 -3.29
C ASP A 170 6.58 -0.34 -4.75
N GLU A 171 7.27 0.77 -4.98
CA GLU A 171 7.60 1.34 -6.27
C GLU A 171 6.38 1.48 -7.23
N PRO A 172 5.29 2.16 -6.81
CA PRO A 172 4.02 2.16 -7.52
C PRO A 172 4.06 2.75 -8.92
N PHE A 173 5.13 3.44 -9.29
CA PHE A 173 5.26 4.15 -10.57
C PHE A 173 6.46 3.71 -11.42
N SER A 174 7.22 2.69 -11.01
CA SER A 174 8.50 2.31 -11.62
C SER A 174 8.40 1.86 -13.09
N ALA A 175 7.27 1.26 -13.50
CA ALA A 175 7.06 0.76 -14.86
C ALA A 175 6.22 1.73 -15.74
N LEU A 176 5.99 2.97 -15.28
CA LEU A 176 5.14 3.94 -15.97
C LEU A 176 5.98 4.98 -16.73
N ASP A 177 5.51 5.36 -17.91
CA ASP A 177 6.01 6.55 -18.61
C ASP A 177 5.60 7.83 -17.86
N ALA A 178 6.25 8.95 -18.18
CA ALA A 178 6.06 10.22 -17.46
C ALA A 178 4.60 10.72 -17.47
N GLY A 179 3.89 10.59 -18.58
CA GLY A 179 2.49 11.04 -18.69
C GLY A 179 1.55 10.18 -17.85
N THR A 180 1.71 8.86 -17.92
CA THR A 180 0.94 7.91 -17.13
C THR A 180 1.28 8.04 -15.64
N ARG A 181 2.56 8.24 -15.29
CA ARG A 181 2.99 8.49 -13.90
C ARG A 181 2.27 9.71 -13.31
N ALA A 182 2.21 10.84 -14.05
CA ALA A 182 1.51 12.04 -13.59
C ALA A 182 0.02 11.73 -13.29
N THR A 183 -0.68 11.09 -14.22
CA THR A 183 -2.09 10.71 -14.04
C THR A 183 -2.31 9.81 -12.82
N MET A 184 -1.43 8.82 -12.61
CA MET A 184 -1.56 7.89 -11.48
C MET A 184 -1.18 8.56 -10.14
N THR A 185 -0.26 9.52 -10.18
CA THR A 185 0.09 10.33 -9.02
C THR A 185 -1.09 11.20 -8.59
N ASP A 186 -1.78 11.84 -9.53
CA ASP A 186 -2.96 12.65 -9.24
C ASP A 186 -4.09 11.78 -8.67
N LEU A 187 -4.34 10.60 -9.24
CA LEU A 187 -5.30 9.64 -8.69
C LEU A 187 -4.94 9.22 -7.25
N LEU A 188 -3.66 8.97 -6.97
CA LEU A 188 -3.21 8.65 -5.61
C LEU A 188 -3.45 9.82 -4.65
N LYS A 189 -3.16 11.06 -5.08
CA LYS A 189 -3.42 12.26 -4.28
C LYS A 189 -4.91 12.45 -3.96
N ASP A 190 -5.78 12.23 -4.93
CA ASP A 190 -7.23 12.32 -4.74
C ASP A 190 -7.70 11.32 -3.67
N VAL A 191 -7.22 10.09 -3.75
CA VAL A 191 -7.54 9.05 -2.75
C VAL A 191 -6.97 9.38 -1.37
N ILE A 192 -5.73 9.90 -1.30
CA ILE A 192 -5.12 10.35 -0.03
C ILE A 192 -5.97 11.48 0.59
N ALA A 193 -6.42 12.43 -0.21
CA ALA A 193 -7.24 13.55 0.26
C ALA A 193 -8.63 13.09 0.76
N GLU A 194 -9.22 12.07 0.14
CA GLU A 194 -10.54 11.53 0.49
C GLU A 194 -10.50 10.64 1.74
N ILE A 195 -9.55 9.67 1.76
CA ILE A 195 -9.49 8.60 2.78
C ILE A 195 -8.61 8.99 3.95
N LYS A 196 -7.62 9.87 3.71
CA LYS A 196 -6.60 10.29 4.68
C LYS A 196 -5.87 9.12 5.36
N PRO A 197 -5.34 8.17 4.59
CA PRO A 197 -4.63 7.02 5.15
C PRO A 197 -3.25 7.44 5.69
N CYS A 198 -2.65 6.59 6.52
CA CYS A 198 -1.19 6.56 6.71
C CYS A 198 -0.57 5.92 5.46
N VAL A 199 0.23 6.66 4.71
CA VAL A 199 0.89 6.15 3.49
C VAL A 199 2.36 5.88 3.76
N LEU A 200 2.84 4.68 3.42
CA LEU A 200 4.27 4.35 3.36
C LEU A 200 4.59 3.87 1.95
N MET A 201 5.29 4.70 1.19
CA MET A 201 5.67 4.43 -0.19
C MET A 201 7.17 4.23 -0.31
N VAL A 202 7.59 3.13 -0.88
CA VAL A 202 8.98 2.93 -1.34
C VAL A 202 9.13 3.58 -2.71
N SER A 203 10.16 4.39 -2.86
CA SER A 203 10.52 4.99 -4.15
C SER A 203 12.04 5.09 -4.32
N HIS A 204 12.49 5.10 -5.56
CA HIS A 204 13.85 5.45 -5.95
C HIS A 204 13.97 6.90 -6.44
N ASP A 205 12.84 7.60 -6.58
CA ASP A 205 12.80 8.99 -7.04
C ASP A 205 12.56 9.93 -5.85
N PRO A 206 13.59 10.72 -5.44
CA PRO A 206 13.43 11.69 -4.35
C PRO A 206 12.35 12.75 -4.60
N ASN A 207 11.99 13.00 -5.86
CA ASN A 207 10.93 13.95 -6.20
C ASN A 207 9.54 13.50 -5.71
N ASP A 208 9.36 12.22 -5.43
CA ASP A 208 8.10 11.71 -4.89
C ASP A 208 7.79 12.28 -3.48
N VAL A 209 8.82 12.64 -2.71
CA VAL A 209 8.67 13.33 -1.41
C VAL A 209 7.91 14.64 -1.59
N ALA A 210 8.42 15.51 -2.46
CA ALA A 210 7.77 16.79 -2.74
C ALA A 210 6.42 16.62 -3.44
N THR A 211 6.33 15.65 -4.37
CA THR A 211 5.13 15.39 -5.16
C THR A 211 3.94 14.97 -4.29
N LEU A 212 4.18 14.16 -3.26
CA LEU A 212 3.14 13.68 -2.33
C LEU A 212 3.03 14.53 -1.06
N ASN A 213 3.81 15.61 -0.95
CA ASN A 213 3.95 16.39 0.29
C ASN A 213 4.23 15.45 1.49
N ALA A 214 5.17 14.54 1.31
CA ALA A 214 5.47 13.46 2.23
C ALA A 214 6.69 13.78 3.11
N HIS A 215 6.80 13.08 4.22
CA HIS A 215 8.04 13.01 5.01
C HIS A 215 9.00 12.02 4.36
N SER A 216 10.30 12.34 4.32
CA SER A 216 11.31 11.39 3.86
C SER A 216 11.77 10.48 5.00
N LEU A 217 11.92 9.21 4.68
CA LEU A 217 12.52 8.19 5.54
C LEU A 217 13.69 7.57 4.77
N HIS A 218 14.81 7.36 5.45
CA HIS A 218 15.97 6.72 4.86
C HIS A 218 16.25 5.38 5.51
N LEU A 219 16.48 4.36 4.67
CA LEU A 219 16.86 3.04 5.13
C LEU A 219 18.28 2.72 4.69
N GLU A 220 19.20 2.76 5.65
CA GLU A 220 20.60 2.45 5.44
C GLU A 220 21.05 1.32 6.38
N ASN A 221 21.78 0.34 5.84
CA ASN A 221 22.35 -0.78 6.61
C ASN A 221 21.35 -1.48 7.55
N GLY A 222 20.08 -1.57 7.16
CA GLY A 222 19.03 -2.20 7.96
C GLY A 222 18.46 -1.33 9.09
N VAL A 223 18.86 -0.06 9.18
CA VAL A 223 18.38 0.90 10.17
C VAL A 223 17.56 1.98 9.48
N LEU A 224 16.42 2.31 10.06
CA LEU A 224 15.54 3.35 9.57
C LEU A 224 15.86 4.69 10.27
N GLU A 225 16.13 5.70 9.48
CA GLU A 225 16.41 7.08 9.95
C GLU A 225 15.28 8.01 9.47
N ASN A 226 14.82 8.86 10.38
CA ASN A 226 13.88 9.94 10.04
C ASN A 226 14.72 11.19 9.73
N GLU A 227 14.57 11.77 8.56
CA GLU A 227 15.03 13.14 8.33
C GLU A 227 14.09 14.12 9.06
N SER A 228 14.72 14.96 9.87
CA SER A 228 14.06 16.00 10.68
C SER A 228 13.62 17.17 9.81
#